data_30e4dc1e472ca891ef98a7df0de68c24
#
_entry.id   30e4dc1e472ca891ef98a7df0de68c24
#
_cell.length_a   1.000
_cell.length_b   1.000
_cell.length_c   1.000
_cell.angle_alpha   90.00
_cell.angle_beta   90.00
_cell.angle_gamma   90.00
#
_symmetry.space_group_name_H-M   'P 1'
#
loop_
_entity.id
_entity.type
_entity.pdbx_description
1 polymer ?
#
loop_
_entity_poly.entity_id
_entity_poly.type
_entity_poly.pdbx_seq_one_letter_code
_entity_poly.pdbx_strand_id
1 'polypeptide(L)'
;MPEETMLSVLEDLLREEDILAVMLARKNEVSITPSPNKFKLRDPSIFALLQSTMNDFFTVIEKLAGQGLDKVYFELGNYEVMFFLISGDTALVAIIPALANKGLLEVEMENSRRAIKKLI
;
A
#
# COMPACT_ATOMS: atom_id res chain seq x y z
N MET A 1 -5.86 -20.09 2.94
CA MET A 1 -4.46 -19.69 2.80
C MET A 1 -4.25 -18.23 3.18
N PRO A 2 -3.24 -17.89 3.98
CA PRO A 2 -3.04 -16.50 4.38
C PRO A 2 -2.88 -15.52 3.23
N GLU A 3 -2.16 -15.91 2.16
CA GLU A 3 -1.98 -15.02 1.02
C GLU A 3 -3.28 -14.76 0.26
N GLU A 4 -4.13 -15.75 0.13
CA GLU A 4 -5.44 -15.57 -0.51
C GLU A 4 -6.33 -14.66 0.32
N THR A 5 -6.26 -14.77 1.65
CA THR A 5 -7.01 -13.91 2.56
C THR A 5 -6.49 -12.47 2.49
N MET A 6 -5.15 -12.30 2.43
CA MET A 6 -4.55 -10.98 2.27
C MET A 6 -4.95 -10.34 0.94
N LEU A 7 -4.95 -11.12 -0.14
CA LEU A 7 -5.40 -10.66 -1.44
C LEU A 7 -6.86 -10.20 -1.40
N SER A 8 -7.70 -10.94 -0.69
CA SER A 8 -9.11 -10.55 -0.51
C SER A 8 -9.24 -9.20 0.19
N VAL A 9 -8.43 -8.94 1.21
CA VAL A 9 -8.42 -7.65 1.90
C VAL A 9 -8.03 -6.54 0.94
N LEU A 10 -7.01 -6.77 0.10
CA LEU A 10 -6.57 -5.79 -0.90
C LEU A 10 -7.66 -5.53 -1.94
N GLU A 11 -8.33 -6.57 -2.40
CA GLU A 11 -9.41 -6.43 -3.37
C GLU A 11 -10.61 -5.67 -2.79
N ASP A 12 -10.92 -5.90 -1.51
CA ASP A 12 -11.96 -5.15 -0.84
C ASP A 12 -11.61 -3.66 -0.73
N LEU A 13 -10.34 -3.37 -0.45
CA LEU A 13 -9.88 -1.98 -0.39
C LEU A 13 -10.02 -1.27 -1.74
N LEU A 14 -9.80 -1.98 -2.85
CA LEU A 14 -9.98 -1.44 -4.20
C LEU A 14 -11.42 -1.08 -4.54
N ARG A 15 -12.39 -1.53 -3.77
CA ARG A 15 -13.79 -1.14 -3.98
C ARG A 15 -14.03 0.33 -3.64
N GLU A 16 -13.16 0.92 -2.80
CA GLU A 16 -13.22 2.36 -2.55
C GLU A 16 -12.86 3.10 -3.84
N GLU A 17 -13.72 4.05 -4.23
CA GLU A 17 -13.60 4.75 -5.51
C GLU A 17 -12.22 5.39 -5.67
N ASP A 18 -11.70 5.99 -4.61
CA ASP A 18 -10.44 6.75 -4.66
C ASP A 18 -9.20 5.89 -4.37
N ILE A 19 -9.34 4.60 -4.14
CA ILE A 19 -8.20 3.69 -4.07
C ILE A 19 -7.94 3.20 -5.50
N LEU A 20 -6.95 3.78 -6.16
CA LEU A 20 -6.68 3.52 -7.57
C LEU A 20 -5.86 2.26 -7.80
N ALA A 21 -4.97 1.96 -6.86
CA ALA A 21 -4.14 0.75 -6.88
C ALA A 21 -3.69 0.46 -5.46
N VAL A 22 -3.39 -0.80 -5.19
CA VAL A 22 -2.98 -1.23 -3.86
C VAL A 22 -2.06 -2.45 -3.96
N MET A 23 -1.11 -2.55 -3.01
CA MET A 23 -0.27 -3.73 -2.90
C MET A 23 0.10 -3.96 -1.44
N LEU A 24 0.44 -5.20 -1.14
CA LEU A 24 1.14 -5.54 0.11
C LEU A 24 2.61 -5.72 -0.26
N ALA A 25 3.42 -4.70 0.02
CA ALA A 25 4.85 -4.74 -0.27
C ALA A 25 5.57 -5.55 0.78
N ARG A 26 6.55 -6.35 0.34
CA ARG A 26 7.36 -7.17 1.23
C ARG A 26 8.82 -6.97 0.88
N LYS A 27 9.64 -6.73 1.90
CA LYS A 27 11.07 -6.53 1.69
C LYS A 27 11.71 -7.82 1.20
N ASN A 28 12.46 -7.72 0.09
CA ASN A 28 13.19 -8.85 -0.53
C ASN A 28 12.29 -10.00 -0.99
N GLU A 29 10.99 -9.76 -1.11
CA GLU A 29 10.04 -10.75 -1.62
C GLU A 29 9.11 -10.11 -2.65
N VAL A 30 8.44 -10.94 -3.42
CA VAL A 30 7.45 -10.47 -4.39
C VAL A 30 6.25 -9.89 -3.62
N SER A 31 5.80 -8.71 -4.03
CA SER A 31 4.61 -8.08 -3.47
C SER A 31 3.35 -8.90 -3.76
N ILE A 32 2.39 -8.86 -2.84
CA ILE A 32 1.06 -9.41 -3.10
C ILE A 32 0.23 -8.29 -3.69
N THR A 33 -0.29 -8.47 -4.89
CA THR A 33 -1.10 -7.46 -5.57
C THR A 33 -2.33 -8.07 -6.21
N PRO A 34 -3.46 -7.33 -6.24
CA PRO A 34 -4.56 -7.69 -7.12
C PRO A 34 -4.13 -7.66 -8.57
N SER A 35 -4.92 -8.26 -9.44
CA SER A 35 -4.66 -8.20 -10.88
C SER A 35 -4.62 -6.73 -11.34
N PRO A 36 -3.60 -6.30 -12.11
CA PRO A 36 -3.48 -4.91 -12.56
C PRO A 36 -4.68 -4.40 -13.36
N ASN A 37 -5.45 -5.26 -13.99
CA ASN A 37 -6.65 -4.85 -14.71
C ASN A 37 -7.77 -4.36 -13.78
N LYS A 38 -7.65 -4.60 -12.48
CA LYS A 38 -8.59 -4.08 -11.48
C LYS A 38 -8.22 -2.67 -11.02
N PHE A 39 -7.02 -2.20 -11.37
CA PHE A 39 -6.57 -0.87 -10.99
C PHE A 39 -7.23 0.20 -11.85
N LYS A 40 -7.37 1.40 -11.27
CA LYS A 40 -8.01 2.56 -11.92
C LYS A 40 -6.97 3.61 -12.33
N LEU A 41 -5.71 3.21 -12.43
CA LEU A 41 -4.63 4.11 -12.86
C LEU A 41 -4.66 4.31 -14.37
N ARG A 42 -4.51 5.57 -14.81
CA ARG A 42 -4.37 5.90 -16.23
C ARG A 42 -3.04 5.42 -16.78
N ASP A 43 -1.99 5.51 -15.95
CA ASP A 43 -0.65 5.11 -16.32
C ASP A 43 -0.19 3.98 -15.40
N PRO A 44 -0.32 2.72 -15.83
CA PRO A 44 0.08 1.60 -15.00
C PRO A 44 1.59 1.52 -14.73
N SER A 45 2.42 2.24 -15.50
CA SER A 45 3.86 2.26 -15.28
C SER A 45 4.22 2.86 -13.91
N ILE A 46 3.37 3.74 -13.38
CA ILE A 46 3.58 4.33 -12.04
C ILE A 46 3.57 3.25 -10.97
N PHE A 47 2.65 2.29 -11.08
CA PHE A 47 2.60 1.19 -10.12
C PHE A 47 3.84 0.31 -10.21
N ALA A 48 4.26 -0.03 -11.43
CA ALA A 48 5.45 -0.86 -11.64
C ALA A 48 6.70 -0.18 -11.10
N LEU A 49 6.84 1.13 -11.35
CA LEU A 49 7.97 1.91 -10.84
C LEU A 49 7.96 1.94 -9.30
N LEU A 50 6.82 2.20 -8.70
CA LEU A 50 6.68 2.20 -7.25
C LEU A 50 7.03 0.82 -6.67
N GLN A 51 6.52 -0.25 -7.27
CA GLN A 51 6.79 -1.61 -6.83
C GLN A 51 8.29 -1.92 -6.86
N SER A 52 9.00 -1.46 -7.88
CA SER A 52 10.44 -1.71 -8.01
C SER A 52 11.28 -0.94 -6.99
N THR A 53 10.73 0.10 -6.35
CA THR A 53 11.46 0.92 -5.38
C THR A 53 11.18 0.53 -3.93
N MET A 54 10.33 -0.46 -3.68
CA MET A 54 9.89 -0.79 -2.31
C MET A 54 11.03 -1.22 -1.39
N ASN A 55 11.99 -2.00 -1.89
CA ASN A 55 13.13 -2.40 -1.05
C ASN A 55 13.93 -1.18 -0.57
N ASP A 56 14.08 -0.17 -1.41
CA ASP A 56 14.78 1.06 -1.03
C ASP A 56 13.99 1.81 0.06
N PHE A 57 12.67 1.86 -0.06
CA PHE A 57 11.83 2.45 0.98
C PHE A 57 11.99 1.74 2.31
N PHE A 58 11.96 0.41 2.33
CA PHE A 58 12.14 -0.34 3.56
C PHE A 58 13.51 -0.07 4.20
N THR A 59 14.55 0.02 3.39
CA THR A 59 15.90 0.31 3.89
C THR A 59 15.97 1.65 4.60
N VAL A 60 15.30 2.68 4.07
CA VAL A 60 15.26 4.00 4.69
C VAL A 60 14.36 4.01 5.92
N ILE A 61 13.17 3.44 5.80
CA ILE A 61 12.14 3.51 6.83
C ILE A 61 12.50 2.70 8.07
N GLU A 62 13.17 1.56 7.92
CA GLU A 62 13.51 0.73 9.08
C GLU A 62 14.40 1.46 10.08
N LYS A 63 15.18 2.44 9.62
CA LYS A 63 16.01 3.26 10.51
C LYS A 63 15.17 4.20 11.36
N LEU A 64 13.98 4.58 10.88
CA LEU A 64 13.07 5.50 11.56
C LEU A 64 11.94 4.77 12.28
N ALA A 65 11.71 3.50 11.95
CA ALA A 65 10.63 2.72 12.56
C ALA A 65 10.82 2.58 14.07
N GLY A 66 12.07 2.48 14.53
CA GLY A 66 12.40 2.45 15.95
C GLY A 66 12.03 3.75 16.69
N GLN A 67 11.81 4.83 15.96
CA GLN A 67 11.39 6.12 16.50
C GLN A 67 9.87 6.32 16.37
N GLY A 68 9.14 5.26 15.99
CA GLY A 68 7.68 5.32 15.90
C GLY A 68 7.12 5.66 14.54
N LEU A 69 7.96 5.74 13.49
CA LEU A 69 7.47 5.97 12.13
C LEU A 69 6.73 4.73 11.65
N ASP A 70 5.45 4.87 11.32
CA ASP A 70 4.66 3.75 10.79
C ASP A 70 3.86 4.11 9.54
N LYS A 71 3.81 5.39 9.15
CA LYS A 71 3.07 5.86 7.99
C LYS A 71 3.88 6.89 7.24
N VAL A 72 3.84 6.80 5.92
CA VAL A 72 4.48 7.78 5.04
C VAL A 72 3.51 8.14 3.93
N TYR A 73 3.41 9.44 3.64
CA TYR A 73 2.61 9.96 2.53
C TYR A 73 3.54 10.75 1.64
N PHE A 74 3.44 10.56 0.33
CA PHE A 74 4.18 11.40 -0.59
C PHE A 74 3.41 11.59 -1.90
N GLU A 75 3.65 12.71 -2.55
CA GLU A 75 3.03 13.03 -3.83
C GLU A 75 3.85 12.46 -4.97
N LEU A 76 3.17 11.97 -6.00
CA LEU A 76 3.78 11.44 -7.21
C LEU A 76 2.93 11.90 -8.39
N GLY A 77 3.29 13.08 -8.95
CA GLY A 77 2.50 13.70 -10.00
C GLY A 77 1.10 14.09 -9.49
N ASN A 78 0.08 13.60 -10.16
CA ASN A 78 -1.32 13.86 -9.79
C ASN A 78 -1.85 12.88 -8.74
N TYR A 79 -0.97 12.05 -8.20
CA TYR A 79 -1.33 11.02 -7.23
C TYR A 79 -0.66 11.25 -5.90
N GLU A 80 -1.19 10.61 -4.89
CA GLU A 80 -0.53 10.52 -3.59
C GLU A 80 -0.39 9.06 -3.24
N VAL A 81 0.74 8.71 -2.64
CA VAL A 81 1.02 7.34 -2.20
C VAL A 81 0.91 7.30 -0.68
N MET A 82 0.14 6.35 -0.18
CA MET A 82 0.01 6.07 1.25
C MET A 82 0.77 4.77 1.54
N PHE A 83 1.76 4.86 2.41
CA PHE A 83 2.60 3.73 2.80
C PHE A 83 2.38 3.50 4.31
N PHE A 84 1.69 2.41 4.65
CA PHE A 84 1.38 2.06 6.03
C PHE A 84 2.20 0.83 6.43
N LEU A 85 3.17 1.02 7.30
CA LEU A 85 4.03 -0.07 7.76
C LEU A 85 3.23 -1.03 8.64
N ILE A 86 3.31 -2.33 8.36
CA ILE A 86 2.65 -3.37 9.15
C ILE A 86 3.65 -4.04 10.08
N SER A 87 4.83 -4.33 9.55
CA SER A 87 5.95 -4.90 10.31
C SER A 87 7.24 -4.38 9.71
N GLY A 88 8.38 -4.82 10.21
CA GLY A 88 9.68 -4.36 9.70
C GLY A 88 9.93 -4.67 8.23
N ASP A 89 9.21 -5.60 7.66
CA ASP A 89 9.43 -6.07 6.29
C ASP A 89 8.17 -6.11 5.43
N THR A 90 7.06 -5.57 5.93
CA THR A 90 5.77 -5.62 5.23
C THR A 90 5.03 -4.29 5.37
N ALA A 91 4.47 -3.80 4.28
CA ALA A 91 3.72 -2.54 4.27
C ALA A 91 2.52 -2.61 3.32
N LEU A 92 1.44 -1.97 3.74
CA LEU A 92 0.27 -1.76 2.89
C LEU A 92 0.46 -0.45 2.14
N VAL A 93 0.41 -0.50 0.81
CA VAL A 93 0.68 0.65 -0.04
C VAL A 93 -0.50 0.89 -0.97
N ALA A 94 -0.98 2.13 -1.02
CA ALA A 94 -2.08 2.51 -1.89
C ALA A 94 -1.74 3.76 -2.68
N ILE A 95 -2.26 3.86 -3.89
CA ILE A 95 -2.16 5.04 -4.74
C ILE A 95 -3.55 5.64 -4.82
N ILE A 96 -3.66 6.93 -4.52
CA ILE A 96 -4.91 7.67 -4.51
C ILE A 96 -4.76 8.96 -5.31
N PRO A 97 -5.86 9.60 -5.77
CA PRO A 97 -5.77 10.93 -6.35
C PRO A 97 -5.26 11.94 -5.33
N ALA A 98 -4.44 12.89 -5.77
CA ALA A 98 -3.87 13.91 -4.87
C ALA A 98 -4.93 14.72 -4.12
N LEU A 99 -6.13 14.87 -4.71
CA LEU A 99 -7.21 15.65 -4.13
C LEU A 99 -8.29 14.81 -3.42
N ALA A 100 -8.01 13.52 -3.19
CA ALA A 100 -8.94 12.62 -2.53
C ALA A 100 -9.17 13.01 -1.07
N ASN A 101 -10.30 12.58 -0.51
CA ASN A 101 -10.59 12.73 0.92
C ASN A 101 -9.75 11.72 1.71
N LYS A 102 -8.61 12.18 2.21
CA LYS A 102 -7.67 11.32 2.94
C LYS A 102 -8.23 10.78 4.25
N GLY A 103 -9.09 11.53 4.93
CA GLY A 103 -9.63 11.10 6.21
C GLY A 103 -10.35 9.78 6.13
N LEU A 104 -11.24 9.64 5.13
CA LEU A 104 -11.95 8.38 4.91
C LEU A 104 -11.00 7.26 4.48
N LEU A 105 -10.08 7.57 3.56
CA LEU A 105 -9.15 6.58 3.04
C LEU A 105 -8.18 6.10 4.10
N GLU A 106 -7.76 6.96 5.03
CA GLU A 106 -6.92 6.56 6.15
C GLU A 106 -7.63 5.56 7.05
N VAL A 107 -8.93 5.74 7.30
CA VAL A 107 -9.72 4.80 8.09
C VAL A 107 -9.76 3.45 7.40
N GLU A 108 -10.03 3.43 6.09
CA GLU A 108 -10.08 2.19 5.31
C GLU A 108 -8.73 1.50 5.27
N MET A 109 -7.65 2.26 5.08
CA MET A 109 -6.29 1.74 5.11
C MET A 109 -5.94 1.14 6.47
N GLU A 110 -6.32 1.81 7.55
CA GLU A 110 -6.05 1.34 8.91
C GLU A 110 -6.81 0.04 9.20
N ASN A 111 -8.07 -0.05 8.78
CA ASN A 111 -8.85 -1.26 8.96
C ASN A 111 -8.23 -2.43 8.19
N SER A 112 -7.78 -2.18 6.96
CA SER A 112 -7.12 -3.20 6.15
C SER A 112 -5.77 -3.60 6.75
N ARG A 113 -5.00 -2.65 7.26
CA ARG A 113 -3.74 -2.92 7.94
C ARG A 113 -3.93 -3.85 9.13
N ARG A 114 -4.94 -3.57 9.96
CA ARG A 114 -5.26 -4.42 11.12
C ARG A 114 -5.66 -5.83 10.70
N ALA A 115 -6.46 -5.94 9.65
CA ALA A 115 -6.89 -7.24 9.15
C ALA A 115 -5.69 -8.06 8.66
N ILE A 116 -4.78 -7.45 7.93
CA ILE A 116 -3.59 -8.12 7.42
C ILE A 116 -2.65 -8.50 8.57
N LYS A 117 -2.49 -7.61 9.54
CA LYS A 117 -1.60 -7.86 10.68
C LYS A 117 -1.99 -9.11 11.47
N LYS A 118 -3.29 -9.43 11.51
CA LYS A 118 -3.76 -10.63 12.18
C LYS A 118 -3.40 -11.92 11.43
N LEU A 119 -3.00 -11.80 10.16
CA LEU A 119 -2.69 -12.94 9.31
C LEU A 119 -1.19 -13.26 9.25
N ILE A 120 -0.35 -12.42 9.83
CA ILE A 120 1.10 -12.59 9.81
C ILE A 120 1.70 -12.70 11.21
#